data_872aadf7c096f25f5ffefd7815857fe9
#
_entry.id   872aadf7c096f25f5ffefd7815857fe9
#
_cell.length_a   1.000
_cell.length_b   1.000
_cell.length_c   1.000
_cell.angle_alpha   90.00
_cell.angle_beta   90.00
_cell.angle_gamma   90.00
#
_symmetry.space_group_name_H-M   'P 1'
#
loop_
_entity.id
_entity.type
_entity.pdbx_description
1 polymer ?
#
loop_
_entity_poly.entity_id
_entity_poly.type
_entity_poly.pdbx_seq_one_letter_code
_entity_poly.pdbx_strand_id
1 'polypeptide(L)'
;RAPRAPMDLSRAHALVKTPLVGEFVVEAMSSFFFKRLAGVQGDPTTMPPEVMDLYRRPLEDSGNGKATLALMRMVADGPDHASSPALRNIERYVEGLDIPVELVWGMNDPILGRGLPFMQTMFPTAPVTETEAGHFLQEEVPEIIAVALMRIVDKAQKN
;
A
#
# COMPACT_ATOMS: atom_id res chain seq x y z
N ARG A 1 -14.46 9.76 -17.20
CA ARG A 1 -13.47 9.96 -16.12
C ARG A 1 -12.09 10.22 -16.73
N ALA A 2 -11.34 11.13 -16.17
CA ALA A 2 -9.94 11.32 -16.55
C ALA A 2 -9.16 10.02 -16.26
N PRO A 3 -8.29 9.56 -17.17
CA PRO A 3 -7.45 8.41 -16.89
C PRO A 3 -6.62 8.69 -15.65
N ARG A 4 -6.46 7.67 -14.80
CA ARG A 4 -5.58 7.73 -13.62
C ARG A 4 -4.22 8.23 -14.07
N ALA A 5 -3.73 9.30 -13.46
CA ALA A 5 -2.37 9.75 -13.72
C ALA A 5 -1.40 8.58 -13.44
N PRO A 6 -0.42 8.32 -14.31
CA PRO A 6 0.58 7.31 -14.04
C PRO A 6 1.25 7.64 -12.71
N MET A 7 1.42 6.62 -11.86
CA MET A 7 2.10 6.78 -10.59
C MET A 7 3.54 7.19 -10.89
N ASP A 8 3.96 8.34 -10.38
CA ASP A 8 5.34 8.81 -10.53
C ASP A 8 6.24 7.91 -9.67
N LEU A 9 6.73 6.85 -10.29
CA LEU A 9 7.53 5.84 -9.63
C LEU A 9 8.92 6.42 -9.33
N SER A 10 9.35 6.27 -8.10
CA SER A 10 10.69 6.70 -7.68
C SER A 10 11.78 6.05 -8.56
N ARG A 11 12.96 6.71 -8.66
CA ARG A 11 14.13 6.14 -9.38
C ARG A 11 14.52 4.75 -8.85
N ALA A 12 14.32 4.50 -7.56
CA ALA A 12 14.55 3.19 -6.96
C ALA A 12 13.62 2.12 -7.54
N HIS A 13 12.35 2.46 -7.79
CA HIS A 13 11.40 1.54 -8.42
C HIS A 13 11.78 1.22 -9.87
N ALA A 14 12.22 2.22 -10.64
CA ALA A 14 12.71 2.02 -12.01
C ALA A 14 13.93 1.07 -12.06
N LEU A 15 14.85 1.19 -11.09
CA LEU A 15 16.00 0.31 -10.94
C LEU A 15 15.58 -1.15 -10.69
N VAL A 16 14.62 -1.36 -9.79
CA VAL A 16 14.11 -2.71 -9.47
C VAL A 16 13.40 -3.35 -10.66
N LYS A 17 12.77 -2.58 -11.54
CA LYS A 17 12.14 -3.08 -12.77
C LYS A 17 13.14 -3.52 -13.82
N THR A 18 14.39 -3.04 -13.79
CA THR A 18 15.42 -3.39 -14.76
C THR A 18 15.85 -4.85 -14.58
N PRO A 19 15.79 -5.69 -15.63
CA PRO A 19 16.25 -7.09 -15.56
C PRO A 19 17.72 -7.17 -15.12
N LEU A 20 18.05 -8.19 -14.34
CA LEU A 20 19.34 -8.46 -13.70
C LEU A 20 19.71 -7.46 -12.60
N VAL A 21 19.43 -6.16 -12.78
CA VAL A 21 19.66 -5.14 -11.75
C VAL A 21 18.69 -5.31 -10.60
N GLY A 22 17.41 -5.54 -10.89
CA GLY A 22 16.38 -5.77 -9.89
C GLY A 22 16.67 -6.99 -9.02
N GLU A 23 17.09 -8.10 -9.63
CA GLU A 23 17.49 -9.32 -8.93
C GLU A 23 18.66 -9.03 -7.97
N PHE A 24 19.71 -8.39 -8.46
CA PHE A 24 20.89 -8.04 -7.65
C PHE A 24 20.51 -7.09 -6.50
N VAL A 25 19.71 -6.07 -6.77
CA VAL A 25 19.28 -5.10 -5.75
C VAL A 25 18.45 -5.77 -4.66
N VAL A 26 17.51 -6.63 -5.01
CA VAL A 26 16.65 -7.31 -4.03
C VAL A 26 17.44 -8.35 -3.22
N GLU A 27 18.35 -9.10 -3.85
CA GLU A 27 19.18 -10.11 -3.16
C GLU A 27 20.25 -9.46 -2.27
N ALA A 28 20.97 -8.47 -2.79
CA ALA A 28 22.07 -7.83 -2.06
C ALA A 28 21.62 -6.78 -1.04
N MET A 29 20.43 -6.18 -1.24
CA MET A 29 19.94 -5.07 -0.45
C MET A 29 18.69 -5.38 0.37
N SER A 30 18.28 -6.65 0.50
CA SER A 30 17.09 -7.04 1.29
C SER A 30 17.14 -6.46 2.71
N SER A 31 18.24 -6.63 3.42
CA SER A 31 18.46 -6.06 4.76
C SER A 31 18.39 -4.53 4.78
N PHE A 32 18.88 -3.87 3.73
CA PHE A 32 18.82 -2.41 3.64
C PHE A 32 17.42 -1.90 3.37
N PHE A 33 16.64 -2.62 2.54
CA PHE A 33 15.26 -2.32 2.28
C PHE A 33 14.42 -2.38 3.56
N PHE A 34 14.54 -3.47 4.32
CA PHE A 34 13.82 -3.62 5.57
C PHE A 34 14.20 -2.55 6.61
N LYS A 35 15.48 -2.20 6.73
CA LYS A 35 15.90 -1.11 7.62
C LYS A 35 15.29 0.25 7.29
N ARG A 36 14.80 0.44 6.06
CA ARG A 36 14.12 1.67 5.65
C ARG A 36 12.61 1.65 5.82
N LEU A 37 12.01 0.51 6.15
CA LEU A 37 10.56 0.45 6.37
C LEU A 37 10.10 1.37 7.49
N ALA A 38 10.87 1.49 8.57
CA ALA A 38 10.56 2.46 9.63
C ALA A 38 10.54 3.92 9.12
N GLY A 39 11.30 4.22 8.08
CA GLY A 39 11.35 5.56 7.48
C GLY A 39 10.16 5.94 6.60
N VAL A 40 9.22 5.01 6.36
CA VAL A 40 7.96 5.31 5.66
C VAL A 40 6.77 5.47 6.61
N GLN A 41 7.03 5.41 7.92
CA GLN A 41 6.06 5.68 8.99
C GLN A 41 5.98 7.17 9.30
N GLY A 42 4.83 7.60 9.81
CA GLY A 42 4.66 8.92 10.43
C GLY A 42 5.43 9.00 11.75
N ASP A 43 5.34 7.93 12.54
CA ASP A 43 6.16 7.72 13.75
C ASP A 43 7.04 6.47 13.58
N PRO A 44 8.35 6.63 13.30
CA PRO A 44 9.27 5.50 13.13
C PRO A 44 9.40 4.61 14.38
N THR A 45 9.03 5.07 15.56
CA THR A 45 9.12 4.29 16.80
C THR A 45 8.10 3.16 16.86
N THR A 46 7.06 3.20 16.03
CA THR A 46 6.04 2.14 15.91
C THR A 46 6.54 0.89 15.18
N MET A 47 7.71 0.98 14.55
CA MET A 47 8.40 -0.13 13.88
C MET A 47 9.71 -0.48 14.57
N PRO A 48 9.69 -0.91 15.86
CA PRO A 48 10.90 -1.34 16.55
C PRO A 48 11.50 -2.61 15.90
N PRO A 49 12.73 -2.99 16.23
CA PRO A 49 13.39 -4.14 15.60
C PRO A 49 12.60 -5.43 15.63
N GLU A 50 11.84 -5.68 16.68
CA GLU A 50 11.00 -6.87 16.86
C GLU A 50 9.87 -6.92 15.84
N VAL A 51 9.20 -5.79 15.59
CA VAL A 51 8.14 -5.66 14.57
C VAL A 51 8.77 -5.78 13.18
N MET A 52 9.88 -5.12 12.94
CA MET A 52 10.62 -5.23 11.67
C MET A 52 10.99 -6.68 11.35
N ASP A 53 11.39 -7.46 12.35
CA ASP A 53 11.71 -8.88 12.20
C ASP A 53 10.51 -9.73 11.79
N LEU A 54 9.30 -9.41 12.27
CA LEU A 54 8.07 -10.11 11.85
C LEU A 54 7.78 -9.92 10.35
N TYR A 55 8.08 -8.75 9.80
CA TYR A 55 7.94 -8.49 8.36
C TYR A 55 9.07 -9.15 7.54
N ARG A 56 10.28 -9.18 8.06
CA ARG A 56 11.48 -9.66 7.37
C ARG A 56 11.57 -11.18 7.29
N ARG A 57 11.40 -11.87 8.44
CA ARG A 57 11.62 -13.32 8.56
C ARG A 57 10.86 -14.16 7.55
N PRO A 58 9.55 -13.96 7.30
CA PRO A 58 8.83 -14.78 6.34
C PRO A 58 9.43 -14.75 4.93
N LEU A 59 10.04 -13.63 4.55
CA LEU A 59 10.66 -13.46 3.24
C LEU A 59 12.07 -14.07 3.18
N GLU A 60 12.86 -13.92 4.24
CA GLU A 60 14.21 -14.49 4.33
C GLU A 60 14.18 -16.00 4.52
N ASP A 61 13.36 -16.52 5.45
CA ASP A 61 13.24 -17.95 5.77
C ASP A 61 12.72 -18.77 4.59
N SER A 62 11.86 -18.16 3.76
CA SER A 62 11.36 -18.81 2.55
C SER A 62 12.35 -18.77 1.38
N GLY A 63 13.45 -18.04 1.49
CA GLY A 63 14.36 -17.75 0.38
C GLY A 63 13.69 -16.94 -0.76
N ASN A 64 12.61 -16.24 -0.46
CA ASN A 64 11.64 -15.76 -1.44
C ASN A 64 11.80 -14.27 -1.79
N GLY A 65 13.04 -13.76 -1.83
CA GLY A 65 13.32 -12.41 -2.34
C GLY A 65 12.72 -12.15 -3.74
N LYS A 66 12.53 -13.21 -4.52
CA LYS A 66 11.85 -13.17 -5.82
C LYS A 66 10.39 -12.73 -5.72
N ALA A 67 9.68 -13.03 -4.64
CA ALA A 67 8.29 -12.61 -4.44
C ALA A 67 8.19 -11.08 -4.29
N THR A 68 9.06 -10.48 -3.50
CA THR A 68 9.15 -9.03 -3.36
C THR A 68 9.44 -8.33 -4.69
N LEU A 69 10.40 -8.88 -5.46
CA LEU A 69 10.74 -8.37 -6.78
C LEU A 69 9.56 -8.47 -7.75
N ALA A 70 8.86 -9.62 -7.77
CA ALA A 70 7.69 -9.83 -8.59
C ALA A 70 6.58 -8.83 -8.25
N LEU A 71 6.30 -8.62 -6.96
CA LEU A 71 5.30 -7.65 -6.51
C LEU A 71 5.65 -6.23 -6.96
N MET A 72 6.89 -5.80 -6.80
CA MET A 72 7.34 -4.49 -7.27
C MET A 72 7.20 -4.34 -8.79
N ARG A 73 7.48 -5.40 -9.55
CA ARG A 73 7.32 -5.41 -11.02
C ARG A 73 5.86 -5.41 -11.46
N MET A 74 4.92 -5.81 -10.61
CA MET A 74 3.49 -5.75 -10.90
C MET A 74 2.88 -4.36 -10.73
N VAL A 75 3.57 -3.41 -10.12
CA VAL A 75 3.11 -2.04 -10.01
C VAL A 75 3.09 -1.39 -11.40
N ALA A 76 1.89 -1.03 -11.86
CA ALA A 76 1.68 -0.44 -13.18
C ALA A 76 2.21 1.00 -13.25
N ASP A 77 3.08 1.26 -14.20
CA ASP A 77 3.66 2.58 -14.49
C ASP A 77 3.03 3.25 -15.73
N GLY A 78 2.07 2.59 -16.35
CA GLY A 78 1.36 3.13 -17.50
C GLY A 78 0.21 2.23 -17.97
N PRO A 79 -0.58 2.69 -18.95
CA PRO A 79 -1.76 1.97 -19.44
C PRO A 79 -1.42 0.63 -20.11
N ASP A 80 -0.24 0.52 -20.68
CA ASP A 80 0.23 -0.67 -21.42
C ASP A 80 0.93 -1.70 -20.53
N HIS A 81 1.06 -1.43 -19.23
CA HIS A 81 1.65 -2.38 -18.30
C HIS A 81 0.80 -3.65 -18.18
N ALA A 82 1.47 -4.82 -18.07
CA ALA A 82 0.79 -6.13 -18.02
C ALA A 82 -0.26 -6.26 -16.91
N SER A 83 -0.09 -5.56 -15.78
CA SER A 83 -1.05 -5.54 -14.67
C SER A 83 -2.23 -4.58 -14.92
N SER A 84 -2.16 -3.68 -15.88
CA SER A 84 -3.18 -2.63 -16.06
C SER A 84 -4.58 -3.16 -16.40
N PRO A 85 -4.76 -4.24 -17.19
CA PRO A 85 -6.09 -4.83 -17.39
C PRO A 85 -6.70 -5.37 -16.09
N ALA A 86 -5.92 -6.04 -15.25
CA ALA A 86 -6.38 -6.58 -13.97
C ALA A 86 -6.77 -5.44 -13.01
N LEU A 87 -5.95 -4.39 -12.92
CA LEU A 87 -6.24 -3.22 -12.10
C LEU A 87 -7.53 -2.51 -12.53
N ARG A 88 -7.77 -2.36 -13.84
CA ARG A 88 -9.04 -1.80 -14.35
C ARG A 88 -10.26 -2.69 -14.04
N ASN A 89 -10.08 -4.00 -14.00
CA ASN A 89 -11.17 -4.91 -13.63
C ASN A 89 -11.49 -4.78 -12.13
N ILE A 90 -10.47 -4.68 -11.28
CA ILE A 90 -10.63 -4.44 -9.84
C ILE A 90 -11.32 -3.09 -9.61
N GLU A 91 -10.89 -2.03 -10.28
CA GLU A 91 -11.48 -0.70 -10.17
C GLU A 91 -12.98 -0.73 -10.50
N ARG A 92 -13.37 -1.34 -11.63
CA ARG A 92 -14.78 -1.48 -12.03
C ARG A 92 -15.59 -2.31 -11.03
N TYR A 93 -14.99 -3.38 -10.49
CA TYR A 93 -15.65 -4.19 -9.48
C TYR A 93 -15.91 -3.39 -8.21
N VAL A 94 -14.89 -2.69 -7.73
CA VAL A 94 -14.96 -1.87 -6.51
C VAL A 94 -15.95 -0.71 -6.65
N GLU A 95 -16.02 -0.07 -7.82
CA GLU A 95 -16.99 0.99 -8.12
C GLU A 95 -18.44 0.49 -8.09
N GLY A 96 -18.67 -0.79 -8.36
CA GLY A 96 -20.00 -1.42 -8.36
C GLY A 96 -20.42 -2.00 -7.01
N LEU A 97 -19.59 -1.89 -5.97
CA LEU A 97 -19.92 -2.42 -4.64
C LEU A 97 -20.97 -1.54 -3.95
N ASP A 98 -22.05 -2.18 -3.50
CA ASP A 98 -23.09 -1.58 -2.65
C ASP A 98 -22.94 -2.08 -1.21
N ILE A 99 -21.82 -1.69 -0.59
CA ILE A 99 -21.47 -2.04 0.79
C ILE A 99 -21.03 -0.80 1.55
N PRO A 100 -21.11 -0.78 2.89
CA PRO A 100 -20.53 0.30 3.69
C PRO A 100 -19.04 0.43 3.45
N VAL A 101 -18.58 1.65 3.25
CA VAL A 101 -17.16 1.99 3.04
C VAL A 101 -16.76 3.08 4.02
N GLU A 102 -15.56 2.96 4.59
CA GLU A 102 -14.88 4.03 5.33
C GLU A 102 -13.43 4.11 4.87
N LEU A 103 -12.90 5.32 4.82
CA LEU A 103 -11.51 5.58 4.45
C LEU A 103 -10.73 6.02 5.69
N VAL A 104 -9.72 5.25 6.08
CA VAL A 104 -8.71 5.65 7.07
C VAL A 104 -7.41 5.88 6.31
N TRP A 105 -6.83 7.08 6.45
CA TRP A 105 -5.73 7.49 5.59
C TRP A 105 -4.55 8.05 6.36
N GLY A 106 -3.34 7.59 6.02
CA GLY A 106 -2.08 8.10 6.53
C GLY A 106 -1.58 9.27 5.69
N MET A 107 -1.68 10.48 6.20
CA MET A 107 -1.30 11.69 5.47
C MET A 107 0.22 11.83 5.34
N ASN A 108 0.99 11.20 6.23
CA ASN A 108 2.45 11.17 6.16
C ASN A 108 3.00 9.96 5.36
N ASP A 109 2.14 9.17 4.72
CA ASP A 109 2.58 8.08 3.84
C ASP A 109 3.28 8.64 2.59
N PRO A 110 4.62 8.43 2.43
CA PRO A 110 5.36 8.96 1.29
C PRO A 110 5.02 8.23 -0.03
N ILE A 111 4.33 7.08 0.05
CA ILE A 111 4.04 6.22 -1.10
C ILE A 111 2.60 6.46 -1.59
N LEU A 112 1.62 6.35 -0.71
CA LEU A 112 0.18 6.40 -1.03
C LEU A 112 -0.54 7.62 -0.48
N GLY A 113 0.08 8.44 0.37
CA GLY A 113 -0.59 9.58 1.03
C GLY A 113 -1.32 10.51 0.06
N ARG A 114 -0.76 10.75 -1.13
CA ARG A 114 -1.37 11.57 -2.19
C ARG A 114 -2.55 10.90 -2.91
N GLY A 115 -2.87 9.64 -2.58
CA GLY A 115 -3.95 8.88 -3.21
C GLY A 115 -5.35 9.18 -2.66
N LEU A 116 -5.47 9.85 -1.53
CA LEU A 116 -6.74 10.12 -0.88
C LEU A 116 -7.78 10.82 -1.80
N PRO A 117 -7.45 11.88 -2.55
CA PRO A 117 -8.44 12.52 -3.43
C PRO A 117 -9.00 11.58 -4.50
N PHE A 118 -8.19 10.64 -4.99
CA PHE A 118 -8.66 9.62 -5.92
C PHE A 118 -9.66 8.67 -5.24
N MET A 119 -9.37 8.21 -4.02
CA MET A 119 -10.27 7.33 -3.26
C MET A 119 -11.59 8.04 -2.91
N GLN A 120 -11.55 9.32 -2.58
CA GLN A 120 -12.75 10.14 -2.36
C GLN A 120 -13.60 10.29 -3.64
N THR A 121 -12.97 10.27 -4.80
CA THR A 121 -13.70 10.26 -6.10
C THR A 121 -14.40 8.92 -6.34
N MET A 122 -13.77 7.81 -5.92
CA MET A 122 -14.38 6.47 -6.03
C MET A 122 -15.50 6.26 -5.02
N PHE A 123 -15.35 6.78 -3.81
CA PHE A 123 -16.28 6.64 -2.69
C PHE A 123 -16.70 8.00 -2.15
N PRO A 124 -17.50 8.78 -2.90
CA PRO A 124 -17.79 10.17 -2.57
C PRO A 124 -18.62 10.36 -1.29
N THR A 125 -19.29 9.31 -0.81
CA THR A 125 -20.10 9.33 0.42
C THR A 125 -19.42 8.63 1.60
N ALA A 126 -18.23 8.05 1.40
CA ALA A 126 -17.52 7.36 2.46
C ALA A 126 -16.98 8.36 3.49
N PRO A 127 -17.20 8.13 4.79
CA PRO A 127 -16.51 8.88 5.82
C PRO A 127 -14.99 8.74 5.67
N VAL A 128 -14.27 9.83 5.92
CA VAL A 128 -12.81 9.88 5.86
C VAL A 128 -12.27 10.20 7.24
N THR A 129 -11.30 9.40 7.69
CA THR A 129 -10.50 9.68 8.87
C THR A 129 -9.05 9.88 8.42
N GLU A 130 -8.60 11.13 8.42
CA GLU A 130 -7.21 11.48 8.18
C GLU A 130 -6.39 11.30 9.45
N THR A 131 -5.20 10.74 9.33
CA THR A 131 -4.26 10.51 10.44
C THR A 131 -2.88 10.99 10.05
N GLU A 132 -2.02 11.22 11.04
CA GLU A 132 -0.61 11.54 10.79
C GLU A 132 0.26 10.28 10.54
N ALA A 133 -0.37 9.11 10.44
CA ALA A 133 0.32 7.85 10.17
C ALA A 133 0.98 7.83 8.78
N GLY A 134 1.97 6.96 8.65
CA GLY A 134 2.64 6.67 7.39
C GLY A 134 2.05 5.46 6.67
N HIS A 135 2.95 4.65 6.09
CA HIS A 135 2.57 3.58 5.15
C HIS A 135 1.93 2.36 5.81
N PHE A 136 2.37 2.00 7.02
CA PHE A 136 1.85 0.85 7.76
C PHE A 136 0.90 1.33 8.86
N LEU A 137 -0.28 1.81 8.47
CA LEU A 137 -1.30 2.37 9.37
C LEU A 137 -1.62 1.44 10.55
N GLN A 138 -1.64 0.13 10.31
CA GLN A 138 -1.95 -0.86 11.33
C GLN A 138 -0.96 -0.89 12.49
N GLU A 139 0.26 -0.39 12.29
CA GLU A 139 1.28 -0.29 13.32
C GLU A 139 1.21 1.04 14.09
N GLU A 140 0.61 2.07 13.50
CA GLU A 140 0.56 3.41 14.09
C GLU A 140 -0.80 3.75 14.72
N VAL A 141 -1.88 3.37 14.06
CA VAL A 141 -3.25 3.77 14.44
C VAL A 141 -4.25 2.61 14.45
N PRO A 142 -3.90 1.44 15.05
CA PRO A 142 -4.76 0.25 15.04
C PRO A 142 -6.12 0.50 15.68
N GLU A 143 -6.21 1.34 16.71
CA GLU A 143 -7.47 1.67 17.40
C GLU A 143 -8.40 2.46 16.48
N ILE A 144 -7.87 3.38 15.68
CA ILE A 144 -8.67 4.16 14.72
C ILE A 144 -9.23 3.22 13.64
N ILE A 145 -8.41 2.30 13.15
CA ILE A 145 -8.84 1.28 12.19
C ILE A 145 -9.94 0.39 12.80
N ALA A 146 -9.76 -0.06 14.04
CA ALA A 146 -10.75 -0.88 14.74
C ALA A 146 -12.09 -0.16 14.88
N VAL A 147 -12.07 1.11 15.25
CA VAL A 147 -13.29 1.93 15.36
C VAL A 147 -13.98 2.07 13.99
N ALA A 148 -13.23 2.29 12.91
CA ALA A 148 -13.78 2.37 11.56
C ALA A 148 -14.43 1.03 11.15
N LEU A 149 -13.78 -0.10 11.44
CA LEU A 149 -14.32 -1.44 11.19
C LEU A 149 -15.63 -1.68 11.95
N MET A 150 -15.71 -1.30 13.23
CA MET A 150 -16.93 -1.43 14.03
C MET A 150 -18.08 -0.62 13.42
N ARG A 151 -17.83 0.60 12.94
CA ARG A 151 -18.84 1.40 12.24
C ARG A 151 -19.34 0.74 10.96
N ILE A 152 -18.47 0.07 10.20
CA ILE A 152 -18.84 -0.68 9.00
C ILE A 152 -19.74 -1.86 9.38
N VAL A 153 -19.38 -2.63 10.41
CA VAL A 153 -20.16 -3.77 10.90
C VAL A 153 -21.55 -3.32 11.34
N ASP A 154 -21.64 -2.26 12.12
CA ASP A 154 -22.92 -1.71 12.59
C ASP A 154 -23.83 -1.23 11.44
N LYS A 155 -23.25 -0.65 10.40
CA LYS A 155 -24.00 -0.24 9.20
C LYS A 155 -24.49 -1.45 8.39
N ALA A 156 -23.64 -2.47 8.24
CA ALA A 156 -23.97 -3.67 7.49
C ALA A 156 -25.09 -4.50 8.14
N GLN A 157 -25.20 -4.46 9.49
CA GLN A 157 -26.27 -5.15 10.23
C GLN A 157 -27.64 -4.45 10.17
N LYS A 158 -27.67 -3.17 9.76
CA LYS A 158 -28.90 -2.36 9.67
C LYS A 158 -29.52 -2.33 8.27
N ASN A 159 -28.82 -2.85 7.28
CA ASN A 159 -29.26 -2.99 5.90
C ASN A 159 -29.72 -4.43 5.61
#